data_325bd3363966a1bf751765d0918995a8
#
_entry.id   325bd3363966a1bf751765d0918995a8
#
_cell.length_a   1.000
_cell.length_b   1.000
_cell.length_c   1.000
_cell.angle_alpha   90.00
_cell.angle_beta   90.00
_cell.angle_gamma   90.00
#
_symmetry.space_group_name_H-M   'P 1'
#
loop_
_entity.id
_entity.type
_entity.pdbx_description
1 polymer ?
#
loop_
_entity_poly.entity_id
_entity_poly.type
_entity_poly.pdbx_seq_one_letter_code
_entity_poly.pdbx_strand_id
1 'polypeptide(L)'
;MSRRRLAWTALSLLAAGALVVGNPLAPAASADATQLFVYRVAAASPTVAQQLFDDGYDVLENRSGNDLFVMGDTSTAAKLRADGFRPVVAERLAPMGGKAPATRLVPNAQAAAAAPIDETYFGGYRTVRAQHAHLDKVAADHPELASVVDYGDSYLKTRNAATGYDLKAICLTRRQSGDCALNPRAPKPRFLFMTQIHAREIVTGDIAWRFIDHLANNYGSNAAVTALLDSTEVWVVPIANPDGVDVVQQGGSRPYLQRKNLNTTASTRCANPPTSSNQGGVDLNRNASVRWNTSGVSADPCAQTYPGARADSEPEIRALQGLFRQLFADQRGTADSAAAPATTRGAMITMHSYAGMNLYPWGWTTGNSPNEAGLRAIAARMSQLNGYRAGQPGDILYNASGGTDDWTYGELGIASFTIEAASCNSFTPAYSCTTTDFNRNLPVLMYVAGIAGAPYRTS
;
A
#
# COMPACT_ATOMS: atom_id res chain seq x y z
N MET A 1 20.57 -43.25 84.07
CA MET A 1 22.03 -43.58 84.18
C MET A 1 22.77 -43.20 82.93
N SER A 2 23.87 -42.62 83.16
CA SER A 2 24.98 -42.24 82.26
C SER A 2 24.83 -41.01 81.38
N ARG A 3 25.52 -39.96 81.86
CA ARG A 3 25.89 -38.72 81.20
C ARG A 3 26.99 -38.98 80.20
N ARG A 4 26.97 -38.37 78.97
CA ARG A 4 28.19 -38.04 78.27
C ARG A 4 28.14 -36.60 77.71
N ARG A 5 29.25 -35.92 77.87
CA ARG A 5 29.44 -34.51 77.69
C ARG A 5 29.68 -34.17 76.20
N LEU A 6 29.12 -33.07 75.75
CA LEU A 6 29.50 -32.45 74.47
C LEU A 6 30.83 -31.71 74.63
N ALA A 7 31.71 -31.91 73.66
CA ALA A 7 32.87 -31.09 73.43
C ALA A 7 32.56 -30.16 72.22
N TRP A 8 32.80 -28.87 72.43
CA TRP A 8 32.73 -27.85 71.40
C TRP A 8 34.09 -27.69 70.73
N THR A 9 34.13 -27.86 69.39
CA THR A 9 35.27 -27.47 68.58
C THR A 9 34.85 -26.28 67.71
N ALA A 10 35.48 -25.14 67.91
CA ALA A 10 35.32 -23.96 67.14
C ALA A 10 36.04 -24.12 65.81
N LEU A 11 35.34 -23.98 64.71
CA LEU A 11 35.89 -23.97 63.35
C LEU A 11 35.90 -22.53 62.85
N SER A 12 37.12 -21.96 62.69
CA SER A 12 37.31 -20.62 62.14
C SER A 12 37.10 -20.67 60.61
N LEU A 13 36.09 -19.97 60.08
CA LEU A 13 35.92 -19.76 58.65
C LEU A 13 36.74 -18.52 58.21
N LEU A 14 37.76 -18.77 57.41
CA LEU A 14 38.40 -17.75 56.59
C LEU A 14 37.53 -17.44 55.41
N ALA A 15 36.97 -16.24 55.37
CA ALA A 15 36.27 -15.69 54.18
C ALA A 15 37.31 -15.26 53.16
N ALA A 16 37.47 -16.02 52.09
CA ALA A 16 38.16 -15.57 50.88
C ALA A 16 37.19 -14.72 50.05
N GLY A 17 37.42 -13.41 50.06
CA GLY A 17 36.74 -12.48 49.19
C GLY A 17 37.21 -12.66 47.74
N ALA A 18 36.35 -13.26 46.90
CA ALA A 18 36.55 -13.24 45.44
C ALA A 18 36.11 -11.87 44.92
N LEU A 19 37.08 -11.03 44.50
CA LEU A 19 36.78 -9.87 43.65
C LEU A 19 36.26 -10.37 42.31
N VAL A 20 34.96 -10.24 42.10
CA VAL A 20 34.37 -10.34 40.75
C VAL A 20 34.73 -9.03 40.04
N VAL A 21 35.77 -9.09 39.24
CA VAL A 21 36.05 -8.03 38.24
C VAL A 21 34.93 -8.16 37.19
N GLY A 22 33.89 -7.35 37.36
CA GLY A 22 32.87 -7.20 36.32
C GLY A 22 33.50 -6.68 35.06
N ASN A 23 33.56 -7.52 33.99
CA ASN A 23 33.83 -7.00 32.66
C ASN A 23 32.82 -5.90 32.39
N PRO A 24 33.20 -4.70 31.96
CA PRO A 24 32.26 -3.72 31.48
C PRO A 24 31.54 -4.36 30.30
N LEU A 25 30.25 -4.57 30.43
CA LEU A 25 29.40 -4.90 29.32
C LEU A 25 29.68 -3.87 28.21
N ALA A 26 30.28 -4.33 27.13
CA ALA A 26 30.40 -3.51 25.94
C ALA A 26 29.05 -2.88 25.65
N PRO A 27 28.95 -1.56 25.40
CA PRO A 27 27.69 -0.95 25.05
C PRO A 27 27.11 -1.76 23.88
N ALA A 28 25.88 -2.24 24.04
CA ALA A 28 25.16 -2.91 22.96
C ALA A 28 25.28 -1.99 21.74
N ALA A 29 25.89 -2.48 20.67
CA ALA A 29 26.00 -1.75 19.44
C ALA A 29 24.60 -1.25 19.11
N SER A 30 24.41 0.07 19.04
CA SER A 30 23.17 0.65 18.55
C SER A 30 22.96 0.04 17.17
N ALA A 31 21.84 -0.63 16.96
CA ALA A 31 21.50 -1.09 15.63
C ALA A 31 21.40 0.16 14.75
N ASP A 32 22.50 0.47 14.06
CA ASP A 32 22.57 1.58 13.14
C ASP A 32 21.54 1.32 12.04
N ALA A 33 20.80 2.36 11.67
CA ALA A 33 19.87 2.28 10.57
C ALA A 33 20.60 1.75 9.33
N THR A 34 20.11 0.67 8.75
CA THR A 34 20.74 0.01 7.61
C THR A 34 20.77 0.97 6.42
N GLN A 35 21.94 1.19 5.86
CA GLN A 35 22.07 1.95 4.63
C GLN A 35 21.48 1.17 3.48
N LEU A 36 20.45 1.72 2.82
CA LEU A 36 19.82 1.14 1.67
C LEU A 36 20.27 1.80 0.37
N PHE A 37 20.16 1.03 -0.69
CA PHE A 37 20.48 1.41 -2.06
C PHE A 37 19.37 0.94 -2.99
N VAL A 38 19.24 1.62 -4.11
CA VAL A 38 18.54 1.10 -5.28
C VAL A 38 19.59 0.60 -6.26
N TYR A 39 19.51 -0.66 -6.63
CA TYR A 39 20.39 -1.29 -7.60
C TYR A 39 19.67 -1.44 -8.93
N ARG A 40 20.29 -0.97 -10.00
CA ARG A 40 19.86 -1.25 -11.37
C ARG A 40 20.38 -2.63 -11.77
N VAL A 41 19.48 -3.49 -12.28
CA VAL A 41 19.74 -4.87 -12.64
C VAL A 41 19.17 -5.14 -14.03
N ALA A 42 19.98 -5.63 -14.95
CA ALA A 42 19.51 -6.00 -16.28
C ALA A 42 18.57 -7.19 -16.21
N ALA A 43 17.36 -7.04 -16.75
CA ALA A 43 16.30 -8.05 -16.80
C ALA A 43 15.75 -8.10 -18.24
N ALA A 44 16.55 -8.67 -19.15
CA ALA A 44 16.31 -8.64 -20.59
C ALA A 44 15.06 -9.43 -21.05
N SER A 45 14.46 -10.23 -20.16
CA SER A 45 13.26 -11.01 -20.48
C SER A 45 12.31 -11.11 -19.27
N PRO A 46 11.01 -11.40 -19.49
CA PRO A 46 10.06 -11.68 -18.42
C PRO A 46 10.51 -12.82 -17.47
N THR A 47 11.20 -13.84 -18.01
CA THR A 47 11.73 -14.94 -17.21
C THR A 47 12.80 -14.47 -16.24
N VAL A 48 13.71 -13.59 -16.67
CA VAL A 48 14.75 -13.01 -15.81
C VAL A 48 14.12 -12.07 -14.76
N ALA A 49 13.09 -11.32 -15.15
CA ALA A 49 12.33 -10.52 -14.20
C ALA A 49 11.65 -11.40 -13.12
N GLN A 50 11.00 -12.53 -13.55
CA GLN A 50 10.36 -13.46 -12.62
C GLN A 50 11.37 -14.07 -11.65
N GLN A 51 12.59 -14.40 -12.10
CA GLN A 51 13.65 -14.92 -11.23
C GLN A 51 13.94 -13.98 -10.04
N LEU A 52 13.94 -12.65 -10.26
CA LEU A 52 14.15 -11.70 -9.17
C LEU A 52 13.05 -11.81 -8.09
N PHE A 53 11.80 -12.07 -8.49
CA PHE A 53 10.70 -12.28 -7.55
C PHE A 53 10.82 -13.63 -6.83
N ASP A 54 11.15 -14.72 -7.58
CA ASP A 54 11.31 -16.07 -7.03
C ASP A 54 12.45 -16.09 -5.98
N ASP A 55 13.53 -15.35 -6.22
CA ASP A 55 14.67 -15.22 -5.34
C ASP A 55 14.42 -14.25 -4.15
N GLY A 56 13.21 -13.67 -4.05
CA GLY A 56 12.74 -12.82 -2.94
C GLY A 56 13.33 -11.42 -2.92
N TYR A 57 13.79 -10.90 -4.05
CA TYR A 57 14.27 -9.52 -4.13
C TYR A 57 13.13 -8.50 -4.05
N ASP A 58 13.40 -7.34 -3.45
CA ASP A 58 12.49 -6.19 -3.44
C ASP A 58 12.62 -5.43 -4.78
N VAL A 59 11.89 -5.91 -5.79
CA VAL A 59 11.84 -5.30 -7.11
C VAL A 59 10.90 -4.11 -7.07
N LEU A 60 11.43 -2.93 -7.38
CA LEU A 60 10.68 -1.68 -7.36
C LEU A 60 9.79 -1.54 -8.60
N GLU A 61 8.73 -0.79 -8.45
CA GLU A 61 7.78 -0.43 -9.51
C GLU A 61 8.39 0.57 -10.51
N ASN A 62 9.64 0.33 -10.94
CA ASN A 62 10.36 1.19 -11.88
C ASN A 62 11.14 0.36 -12.90
N ARG A 63 11.21 0.86 -14.14
CA ARG A 63 11.95 0.24 -15.24
C ARG A 63 12.59 1.28 -16.16
N SER A 64 13.81 1.02 -16.61
CA SER A 64 14.51 1.83 -17.60
C SER A 64 15.05 0.92 -18.72
N GLY A 65 14.39 0.93 -19.87
CA GLY A 65 14.69 -0.03 -20.94
C GLY A 65 14.52 -1.47 -20.46
N ASN A 66 15.61 -2.25 -20.50
CA ASN A 66 15.62 -3.63 -20.01
C ASN A 66 16.06 -3.77 -18.54
N ASP A 67 16.29 -2.66 -17.85
CA ASP A 67 16.76 -2.71 -16.46
C ASP A 67 15.59 -2.57 -15.50
N LEU A 68 15.54 -3.46 -14.49
CA LEU A 68 14.71 -3.33 -13.28
C LEU A 68 15.53 -2.75 -12.13
N PHE A 69 14.85 -2.32 -11.11
CA PHE A 69 15.45 -1.73 -9.92
C PHE A 69 15.13 -2.57 -8.70
N VAL A 70 16.17 -2.89 -7.92
CA VAL A 70 16.07 -3.70 -6.70
C VAL A 70 16.52 -2.87 -5.52
N MET A 71 15.70 -2.77 -4.50
CA MET A 71 16.06 -2.12 -3.25
C MET A 71 16.68 -3.11 -2.28
N GLY A 72 17.73 -2.68 -1.58
CA GLY A 72 18.37 -3.48 -0.54
C GLY A 72 19.65 -2.85 -0.03
N ASP A 73 20.32 -3.56 0.86
CA ASP A 73 21.61 -3.19 1.42
C ASP A 73 22.79 -3.78 0.64
N THR A 74 23.98 -3.69 1.20
CA THR A 74 25.18 -4.27 0.58
C THR A 74 25.14 -5.80 0.50
N SER A 75 24.42 -6.48 1.40
CA SER A 75 24.23 -7.94 1.35
C SER A 75 23.35 -8.33 0.16
N THR A 76 22.33 -7.52 -0.16
CA THR A 76 21.50 -7.67 -1.36
C THR A 76 22.34 -7.61 -2.63
N ALA A 77 23.28 -6.65 -2.71
CA ALA A 77 24.19 -6.59 -3.86
C ALA A 77 25.12 -7.80 -3.96
N ALA A 78 25.55 -8.35 -2.83
CA ALA A 78 26.38 -9.57 -2.81
C ALA A 78 25.54 -10.79 -3.30
N LYS A 79 24.29 -10.93 -2.83
CA LYS A 79 23.37 -11.97 -3.27
C LYS A 79 23.07 -11.84 -4.77
N LEU A 80 22.75 -10.66 -5.29
CA LEU A 80 22.53 -10.43 -6.73
C LEU A 80 23.74 -10.90 -7.57
N ARG A 81 24.97 -10.63 -7.12
CA ARG A 81 26.18 -11.11 -7.83
C ARG A 81 26.33 -12.62 -7.78
N ALA A 82 26.00 -13.24 -6.64
CA ALA A 82 26.06 -14.70 -6.48
C ALA A 82 25.01 -15.38 -7.39
N ASP A 83 23.85 -14.76 -7.59
CA ASP A 83 22.78 -15.24 -8.46
C ASP A 83 23.02 -14.89 -9.96
N GLY A 84 24.21 -14.34 -10.28
CA GLY A 84 24.64 -14.08 -11.67
C GLY A 84 24.27 -12.71 -12.22
N PHE A 85 23.64 -11.85 -11.44
CA PHE A 85 23.32 -10.47 -11.84
C PHE A 85 24.51 -9.52 -11.69
N ARG A 86 24.44 -8.39 -12.37
CA ARG A 86 25.45 -7.31 -12.28
C ARG A 86 24.81 -6.03 -11.71
N PRO A 87 24.58 -5.95 -10.40
CA PRO A 87 23.94 -4.78 -9.80
C PRO A 87 24.85 -3.54 -9.91
N VAL A 88 24.27 -2.43 -10.36
CA VAL A 88 24.88 -1.12 -10.38
C VAL A 88 24.09 -0.20 -9.46
N VAL A 89 24.77 0.50 -8.54
CA VAL A 89 24.13 1.47 -7.66
C VAL A 89 23.52 2.58 -8.52
N ALA A 90 22.17 2.69 -8.50
CA ALA A 90 21.43 3.75 -9.15
C ALA A 90 21.15 4.90 -8.18
N GLU A 91 20.88 4.57 -6.91
CA GLU A 91 20.57 5.55 -5.88
C GLU A 91 21.05 5.07 -4.52
N ARG A 92 21.43 6.03 -3.66
CA ARG A 92 21.68 5.82 -2.24
C ARG A 92 20.54 6.47 -1.46
N LEU A 93 19.73 5.64 -0.81
CA LEU A 93 18.62 6.13 -0.01
C LEU A 93 19.08 6.70 1.33
N ALA A 94 18.30 7.58 1.93
CA ALA A 94 18.47 7.93 3.33
C ALA A 94 18.33 6.65 4.20
N PRO A 95 19.06 6.55 5.33
CA PRO A 95 18.90 5.40 6.23
C PRO A 95 17.44 5.24 6.66
N MET A 96 16.89 4.05 6.43
CA MET A 96 15.49 3.72 6.67
C MET A 96 15.35 2.82 7.89
N GLY A 97 14.13 2.75 8.43
CA GLY A 97 13.84 2.00 9.63
C GLY A 97 14.26 2.73 10.91
N GLY A 98 13.35 2.83 11.85
CA GLY A 98 13.61 3.35 13.19
C GLY A 98 14.63 2.49 13.92
N LYS A 99 15.13 2.98 15.05
CA LYS A 99 15.91 2.17 15.97
C LYS A 99 15.06 0.95 16.34
N ALA A 100 15.55 -0.25 16.02
CA ALA A 100 14.83 -1.48 16.33
C ALA A 100 14.43 -1.49 17.81
N PRO A 101 13.17 -1.66 18.17
CA PRO A 101 12.78 -1.83 19.55
C PRO A 101 13.43 -3.10 20.10
N ALA A 102 13.72 -3.13 21.39
CA ALA A 102 14.28 -4.31 22.06
C ALA A 102 13.32 -5.52 22.01
N THR A 103 12.04 -5.26 21.73
CA THR A 103 10.98 -6.23 21.60
C THR A 103 10.40 -6.22 20.19
N ARG A 104 9.85 -7.35 19.77
CA ARG A 104 9.12 -7.47 18.50
C ARG A 104 8.03 -6.40 18.42
N LEU A 105 7.91 -5.73 17.27
CA LEU A 105 6.80 -4.83 17.00
C LEU A 105 5.47 -5.60 17.12
N VAL A 106 4.55 -5.03 17.86
CA VAL A 106 3.16 -5.49 17.93
C VAL A 106 2.28 -4.29 17.60
N PRO A 107 1.18 -4.50 16.89
CA PRO A 107 0.24 -3.43 16.61
C PRO A 107 -0.29 -2.80 17.90
N ASN A 108 -0.49 -1.51 17.86
CA ASN A 108 -0.96 -0.78 19.03
C ASN A 108 -2.42 -1.12 19.33
N ALA A 109 -2.70 -1.65 20.52
CA ALA A 109 -4.05 -1.90 21.00
C ALA A 109 -4.92 -0.61 21.14
N GLN A 110 -4.32 0.57 20.98
CA GLN A 110 -5.03 1.86 20.98
C GLN A 110 -5.58 2.26 19.60
N ALA A 111 -5.49 1.39 18.59
CA ALA A 111 -5.99 1.67 17.25
C ALA A 111 -7.47 2.13 17.20
N ALA A 112 -8.29 1.64 18.12
CA ALA A 112 -9.71 2.00 18.23
C ALA A 112 -9.98 3.34 18.97
N ALA A 113 -8.98 3.95 19.61
CA ALA A 113 -9.18 5.22 20.31
C ALA A 113 -9.22 6.39 19.32
N ALA A 114 -10.12 7.36 19.56
CA ALA A 114 -10.16 8.60 18.78
C ALA A 114 -8.80 9.31 18.84
N ALA A 115 -8.25 9.68 17.67
CA ALA A 115 -7.01 10.41 17.57
C ALA A 115 -7.26 11.90 17.27
N PRO A 116 -6.36 12.79 17.68
CA PRO A 116 -6.33 14.14 17.13
C PRO A 116 -6.10 14.08 15.61
N ILE A 117 -6.82 14.90 14.87
CA ILE A 117 -6.69 14.99 13.41
C ILE A 117 -5.29 15.46 12.95
N ASP A 118 -4.54 16.08 13.86
CA ASP A 118 -3.19 16.58 13.63
C ASP A 118 -2.09 15.60 14.05
N GLU A 119 -2.45 14.36 14.45
CA GLU A 119 -1.46 13.34 14.79
C GLU A 119 -0.65 12.94 13.55
N THR A 120 0.68 13.12 13.64
CA THR A 120 1.59 12.92 12.51
C THR A 120 2.84 12.12 12.88
N TYR A 121 3.50 11.59 11.85
CA TYR A 121 4.84 11.01 11.94
C TYR A 121 5.70 11.53 10.78
N PHE A 122 6.97 11.22 10.78
CA PHE A 122 7.92 11.52 9.70
C PHE A 122 7.73 12.90 9.05
N GLY A 123 7.76 13.95 9.87
CA GLY A 123 7.75 15.34 9.38
C GLY A 123 6.43 15.87 8.87
N GLY A 124 5.31 15.17 9.11
CA GLY A 124 3.98 15.70 8.79
C GLY A 124 2.98 14.70 8.19
N TYR A 125 3.41 13.49 7.84
CA TYR A 125 2.51 12.44 7.35
C TYR A 125 1.50 12.03 8.41
N ARG A 126 0.25 11.86 8.02
CA ARG A 126 -0.85 11.55 8.93
C ARG A 126 -0.83 10.10 9.37
N THR A 127 -1.06 9.85 10.66
CA THR A 127 -1.25 8.49 11.16
C THR A 127 -2.56 7.88 10.65
N VAL A 128 -2.71 6.55 10.75
CA VAL A 128 -3.98 5.87 10.41
C VAL A 128 -5.15 6.48 11.16
N ARG A 129 -4.96 6.75 12.47
CA ARG A 129 -6.02 7.32 13.31
C ARG A 129 -6.38 8.74 12.89
N ALA A 130 -5.38 9.57 12.56
CA ALA A 130 -5.62 10.92 12.05
C ALA A 130 -6.38 10.90 10.71
N GLN A 131 -6.02 9.97 9.80
CA GLN A 131 -6.73 9.78 8.53
C GLN A 131 -8.20 9.41 8.78
N HIS A 132 -8.50 8.48 9.68
CA HIS A 132 -9.87 8.11 10.02
C HIS A 132 -10.64 9.26 10.66
N ALA A 133 -10.03 9.98 11.61
CA ALA A 133 -10.63 11.16 12.23
C ALA A 133 -10.92 12.27 11.21
N HIS A 134 -10.09 12.41 10.18
CA HIS A 134 -10.32 13.34 9.07
C HIS A 134 -11.58 12.99 8.28
N LEU A 135 -11.78 11.71 7.93
CA LEU A 135 -13.00 11.30 7.23
C LEU A 135 -14.26 11.66 8.03
N ASP A 136 -14.24 11.31 9.32
CA ASP A 136 -15.36 11.59 10.22
C ASP A 136 -15.61 13.10 10.37
N LYS A 137 -14.53 13.91 10.45
CA LYS A 137 -14.62 15.37 10.51
C LYS A 137 -15.19 15.95 9.21
N VAL A 138 -14.71 15.55 8.05
CA VAL A 138 -15.22 16.04 6.76
C VAL A 138 -16.70 15.73 6.60
N ALA A 139 -17.13 14.52 6.98
CA ALA A 139 -18.55 14.16 6.94
C ALA A 139 -19.40 14.98 7.95
N ALA A 140 -18.84 15.35 9.10
CA ALA A 140 -19.52 16.19 10.07
C ALA A 140 -19.60 17.67 9.65
N ASP A 141 -18.54 18.19 9.02
CA ASP A 141 -18.46 19.58 8.57
C ASP A 141 -19.25 19.82 7.28
N HIS A 142 -19.40 18.79 6.42
CA HIS A 142 -20.05 18.85 5.11
C HIS A 142 -21.10 17.75 4.95
N PRO A 143 -22.15 17.68 5.82
CA PRO A 143 -23.13 16.59 5.80
C PRO A 143 -23.96 16.55 4.49
N GLU A 144 -24.03 17.68 3.76
CA GLU A 144 -24.69 17.78 2.45
C GLU A 144 -23.82 17.23 1.30
N LEU A 145 -22.52 17.04 1.53
CA LEU A 145 -21.57 16.56 0.50
C LEU A 145 -20.98 15.19 0.84
N ALA A 146 -20.76 14.88 2.10
CA ALA A 146 -19.93 13.75 2.49
C ALA A 146 -20.67 12.70 3.33
N SER A 147 -20.27 11.45 3.19
CA SER A 147 -20.71 10.32 4.02
C SER A 147 -19.59 9.30 4.16
N VAL A 148 -19.32 8.85 5.38
CA VAL A 148 -18.33 7.80 5.66
C VAL A 148 -19.02 6.45 5.73
N VAL A 149 -18.36 5.42 5.19
CA VAL A 149 -18.79 4.02 5.23
C VAL A 149 -17.68 3.19 5.81
N ASP A 150 -18.02 2.34 6.78
CA ASP A 150 -17.22 1.18 7.18
C ASP A 150 -17.57 0.03 6.25
N TYR A 151 -16.55 -0.48 5.49
CA TYR A 151 -16.76 -1.57 4.53
C TYR A 151 -16.14 -2.89 4.98
N GLY A 152 -15.56 -2.96 6.18
CA GLY A 152 -15.00 -4.17 6.76
C GLY A 152 -13.92 -3.95 7.79
N ASP A 153 -13.24 -5.02 8.14
CA ASP A 153 -12.21 -5.06 9.15
C ASP A 153 -10.85 -5.44 8.57
N SER A 154 -9.77 -4.80 9.06
CA SER A 154 -8.39 -5.20 8.78
C SER A 154 -8.08 -6.60 9.35
N TYR A 155 -7.00 -7.23 8.90
CA TYR A 155 -6.64 -8.57 9.35
C TYR A 155 -6.57 -8.68 10.87
N LEU A 156 -5.90 -7.76 11.55
CA LEU A 156 -5.78 -7.82 13.01
C LEU A 156 -7.13 -7.67 13.70
N LYS A 157 -8.00 -6.79 13.20
CA LYS A 157 -9.32 -6.59 13.77
C LYS A 157 -10.21 -7.83 13.60
N THR A 158 -10.09 -8.55 12.49
CA THR A 158 -10.78 -9.84 12.32
C THR A 158 -10.32 -10.90 13.32
N ARG A 159 -9.11 -10.78 13.88
CA ARG A 159 -8.56 -11.71 14.87
C ARG A 159 -8.89 -11.31 16.30
N ASN A 160 -8.96 -10.02 16.56
CA ASN A 160 -9.31 -9.45 17.86
C ASN A 160 -9.89 -8.04 17.66
N ALA A 161 -11.16 -7.85 17.97
CA ALA A 161 -11.87 -6.58 17.79
C ALA A 161 -11.25 -5.39 18.56
N ALA A 162 -10.39 -5.64 19.55
CA ALA A 162 -9.64 -4.60 20.27
C ALA A 162 -8.33 -4.18 19.57
N THR A 163 -7.99 -4.77 18.43
CA THR A 163 -6.78 -4.49 17.65
C THR A 163 -7.13 -4.20 16.20
N GLY A 164 -6.18 -3.68 15.42
CA GLY A 164 -6.41 -3.35 14.02
C GLY A 164 -7.39 -2.19 13.82
N TYR A 165 -7.98 -2.11 12.66
CA TYR A 165 -8.75 -0.94 12.21
C TYR A 165 -10.00 -1.32 11.43
N ASP A 166 -11.03 -0.48 11.49
CA ASP A 166 -12.10 -0.45 10.49
C ASP A 166 -11.50 -0.12 9.11
N LEU A 167 -12.08 -0.65 8.05
CA LEU A 167 -11.78 -0.27 6.69
C LEU A 167 -12.78 0.79 6.25
N LYS A 168 -12.33 2.04 6.15
CA LYS A 168 -13.22 3.19 5.90
C LYS A 168 -13.07 3.74 4.49
N ALA A 169 -14.21 4.13 3.92
CA ALA A 169 -14.30 4.91 2.70
C ALA A 169 -15.16 6.16 2.92
N ILE A 170 -14.88 7.24 2.20
CA ILE A 170 -15.71 8.43 2.15
C ILE A 170 -16.29 8.61 0.76
N CYS A 171 -17.58 8.88 0.68
CA CYS A 171 -18.27 9.31 -0.52
C CYS A 171 -18.47 10.83 -0.49
N LEU A 172 -18.07 11.50 -1.57
CA LEU A 172 -18.25 12.94 -1.78
C LEU A 172 -19.09 13.17 -3.03
N THR A 173 -20.20 13.87 -2.86
CA THR A 173 -21.10 14.31 -3.93
C THR A 173 -22.08 15.33 -3.35
N ARG A 174 -22.70 16.18 -4.16
CA ARG A 174 -23.91 16.89 -3.71
C ARG A 174 -25.01 15.88 -3.46
N ARG A 175 -25.24 15.57 -2.21
CA ARG A 175 -26.10 14.47 -1.78
C ARG A 175 -27.57 14.70 -2.09
N GLN A 176 -28.16 13.74 -2.77
CA GLN A 176 -29.60 13.58 -3.00
C GLN A 176 -30.06 12.24 -2.40
N SER A 177 -31.35 12.02 -2.38
CA SER A 177 -31.90 10.74 -1.90
C SER A 177 -31.32 9.57 -2.72
N GLY A 178 -30.70 8.59 -2.05
CA GLY A 178 -30.08 7.42 -2.65
C GLY A 178 -28.61 7.59 -3.02
N ASP A 179 -28.04 8.80 -2.95
CA ASP A 179 -26.60 9.02 -3.15
C ASP A 179 -25.78 8.46 -1.98
N CYS A 180 -24.56 8.06 -2.25
CA CYS A 180 -23.64 7.42 -1.29
C CYS A 180 -24.16 6.10 -0.70
N ALA A 181 -25.19 5.51 -1.27
CA ALA A 181 -25.68 4.19 -0.87
C ALA A 181 -24.80 3.07 -1.44
N LEU A 182 -24.60 2.02 -0.65
CA LEU A 182 -23.94 0.79 -1.13
C LEU A 182 -24.88 -0.02 -2.02
N ASN A 183 -25.11 0.50 -3.22
CA ASN A 183 -26.00 -0.07 -4.22
C ASN A 183 -25.38 0.14 -5.63
N PRO A 184 -25.04 -0.91 -6.38
CA PRO A 184 -24.39 -0.80 -7.68
C PRO A 184 -25.22 -0.11 -8.77
N ARG A 185 -26.50 0.12 -8.51
CA ARG A 185 -27.45 0.82 -9.42
C ARG A 185 -27.70 2.26 -9.01
N ALA A 186 -26.68 2.92 -8.43
CA ALA A 186 -26.80 4.33 -8.06
C ALA A 186 -27.15 5.23 -9.26
N PRO A 187 -27.92 6.31 -9.03
CA PRO A 187 -28.29 7.25 -10.08
C PRO A 187 -27.08 7.92 -10.73
N LYS A 188 -26.13 8.40 -9.90
CA LYS A 188 -24.91 9.04 -10.37
C LYS A 188 -23.85 8.00 -10.75
N PRO A 189 -22.99 8.26 -11.76
CA PRO A 189 -21.79 7.48 -12.00
C PRO A 189 -20.84 7.62 -10.82
N ARG A 190 -19.93 6.64 -10.68
CA ARG A 190 -19.01 6.57 -9.55
C ARG A 190 -17.56 6.55 -10.02
N PHE A 191 -16.76 7.32 -9.35
CA PHE A 191 -15.31 7.24 -9.42
C PHE A 191 -14.78 6.78 -8.05
N LEU A 192 -13.90 5.79 -8.04
CA LEU A 192 -13.22 5.33 -6.84
C LEU A 192 -11.74 5.67 -6.91
N PHE A 193 -11.24 6.34 -5.88
CA PHE A 193 -9.83 6.60 -5.66
C PHE A 193 -9.36 5.86 -4.42
N MET A 194 -8.37 4.96 -4.57
CA MET A 194 -7.84 4.14 -3.50
C MET A 194 -6.33 4.34 -3.36
N THR A 195 -5.84 4.37 -2.11
CA THR A 195 -4.41 4.54 -1.80
C THR A 195 -3.94 3.59 -0.70
N GLN A 196 -2.66 3.54 -0.46
CA GLN A 196 -1.98 2.77 0.62
C GLN A 196 -2.41 1.31 0.74
N ILE A 197 -2.59 0.62 -0.38
CA ILE A 197 -2.66 -0.84 -0.38
C ILE A 197 -1.27 -1.43 -0.03
N HIS A 198 -0.20 -0.78 -0.48
CA HIS A 198 1.15 -1.00 0.03
C HIS A 198 1.46 0.07 1.09
N ALA A 199 1.64 -0.38 2.32
CA ALA A 199 1.68 0.51 3.48
C ALA A 199 2.87 1.48 3.48
N ARG A 200 4.03 1.11 2.88
CA ARG A 200 5.24 1.94 2.79
C ARG A 200 5.13 3.12 1.83
N GLU A 201 4.11 3.17 1.01
CA GLU A 201 3.88 4.19 -0.01
C GLU A 201 3.16 5.41 0.60
N ILE A 202 3.79 6.00 1.60
CA ILE A 202 3.19 6.96 2.54
C ILE A 202 2.65 8.24 1.89
N VAL A 203 3.24 8.68 0.77
CA VAL A 203 2.79 9.89 0.07
C VAL A 203 1.36 9.77 -0.45
N THR A 204 0.93 8.55 -0.79
CA THR A 204 -0.35 8.32 -1.45
C THR A 204 -1.55 8.58 -0.53
N GLY A 205 -1.44 8.23 0.76
CA GLY A 205 -2.47 8.52 1.75
C GLY A 205 -2.69 10.03 1.98
N ASP A 206 -1.60 10.82 1.97
CA ASP A 206 -1.71 12.27 2.08
C ASP A 206 -2.21 12.93 0.78
N ILE A 207 -1.99 12.32 -0.39
CA ILE A 207 -2.64 12.74 -1.65
C ILE A 207 -4.15 12.53 -1.53
N ALA A 208 -4.60 11.40 -1.00
CA ALA A 208 -6.02 11.13 -0.77
C ALA A 208 -6.65 12.14 0.21
N TRP A 209 -5.97 12.44 1.33
CA TRP A 209 -6.37 13.49 2.26
C TRP A 209 -6.61 14.83 1.56
N ARG A 210 -5.61 15.30 0.78
CA ARG A 210 -5.68 16.57 0.06
C ARG A 210 -6.75 16.58 -1.01
N PHE A 211 -7.03 15.43 -1.64
CA PHE A 211 -8.09 15.32 -2.62
C PHE A 211 -9.48 15.43 -1.97
N ILE A 212 -9.68 14.81 -0.82
CA ILE A 212 -10.90 14.94 -0.01
C ILE A 212 -11.11 16.41 0.37
N ASP A 213 -10.07 17.07 0.92
CA ASP A 213 -10.14 18.49 1.29
C ASP A 213 -10.40 19.40 0.08
N HIS A 214 -9.76 19.10 -1.07
CA HIS A 214 -9.97 19.85 -2.30
C HIS A 214 -11.42 19.80 -2.74
N LEU A 215 -12.05 18.65 -2.71
CA LEU A 215 -13.44 18.48 -3.11
C LEU A 215 -14.40 19.13 -2.12
N ALA A 216 -14.25 18.86 -0.82
CA ALA A 216 -15.16 19.35 0.21
C ALA A 216 -15.12 20.87 0.35
N ASN A 217 -13.91 21.48 0.38
CA ASN A 217 -13.74 22.90 0.65
C ASN A 217 -13.93 23.80 -0.59
N ASN A 218 -13.98 23.25 -1.80
CA ASN A 218 -14.12 24.04 -3.03
C ASN A 218 -15.49 23.87 -3.72
N TYR A 219 -16.39 23.08 -3.17
CA TYR A 219 -17.77 23.00 -3.67
C TYR A 219 -18.45 24.38 -3.54
N GLY A 220 -19.15 24.80 -4.58
CA GLY A 220 -19.80 26.11 -4.67
C GLY A 220 -18.89 27.28 -5.01
N SER A 221 -17.55 27.14 -4.82
CA SER A 221 -16.57 28.19 -5.14
C SER A 221 -15.73 27.89 -6.37
N ASN A 222 -15.46 26.62 -6.66
CA ASN A 222 -14.75 26.16 -7.85
C ASN A 222 -15.74 25.47 -8.81
N ALA A 223 -15.89 26.01 -10.01
CA ALA A 223 -16.87 25.53 -11.00
C ALA A 223 -16.64 24.06 -11.41
N ALA A 224 -15.38 23.62 -11.53
CA ALA A 224 -15.06 22.25 -11.91
C ALA A 224 -15.41 21.24 -10.78
N VAL A 225 -15.09 21.59 -9.54
CA VAL A 225 -15.45 20.76 -8.36
C VAL A 225 -16.97 20.72 -8.20
N THR A 226 -17.66 21.84 -8.34
CA THR A 226 -19.11 21.91 -8.23
C THR A 226 -19.77 21.04 -9.29
N ALA A 227 -19.40 21.18 -10.56
CA ALA A 227 -19.96 20.37 -11.65
C ALA A 227 -19.67 18.87 -11.46
N LEU A 228 -18.48 18.51 -10.96
CA LEU A 228 -18.14 17.12 -10.67
C LEU A 228 -19.05 16.55 -9.57
N LEU A 229 -19.17 17.22 -8.43
CA LEU A 229 -19.93 16.69 -7.30
C LEU A 229 -21.46 16.76 -7.52
N ASP A 230 -21.93 17.65 -8.39
CA ASP A 230 -23.35 17.67 -8.80
C ASP A 230 -23.72 16.45 -9.62
N SER A 231 -22.77 15.88 -10.41
CA SER A 231 -23.03 14.82 -11.40
C SER A 231 -22.46 13.46 -11.06
N THR A 232 -21.49 13.35 -10.13
CA THR A 232 -20.70 12.14 -9.87
C THR A 232 -20.58 11.90 -8.37
N GLU A 233 -20.61 10.64 -7.95
CA GLU A 233 -20.15 10.22 -6.62
C GLU A 233 -18.64 9.92 -6.68
N VAL A 234 -17.86 10.65 -5.91
CA VAL A 234 -16.41 10.42 -5.73
C VAL A 234 -16.22 9.66 -4.43
N TRP A 235 -15.80 8.41 -4.55
CA TRP A 235 -15.47 7.55 -3.42
C TRP A 235 -13.96 7.53 -3.20
N VAL A 236 -13.52 7.68 -1.94
CA VAL A 236 -12.09 7.66 -1.60
C VAL A 236 -11.85 6.65 -0.47
N VAL A 237 -10.91 5.72 -0.71
CA VAL A 237 -10.34 4.83 0.29
C VAL A 237 -8.90 5.31 0.57
N PRO A 238 -8.67 6.13 1.61
CA PRO A 238 -7.35 6.74 1.83
C PRO A 238 -6.31 5.74 2.32
N ILE A 239 -6.73 4.67 2.99
CA ILE A 239 -5.84 3.62 3.49
C ILE A 239 -6.51 2.27 3.30
N ALA A 240 -6.06 1.50 2.30
CA ALA A 240 -6.56 0.14 2.07
C ALA A 240 -5.90 -0.91 2.99
N ASN A 241 -4.72 -0.61 3.56
CA ASN A 241 -3.94 -1.48 4.44
C ASN A 241 -3.56 -0.78 5.75
N PRO A 242 -4.53 -0.50 6.62
CA PRO A 242 -4.26 0.28 7.84
C PRO A 242 -3.35 -0.44 8.83
N ASP A 243 -3.41 -1.76 8.95
CA ASP A 243 -2.51 -2.53 9.83
C ASP A 243 -1.05 -2.38 9.40
N GLY A 244 -0.78 -2.47 8.10
CA GLY A 244 0.56 -2.27 7.55
C GLY A 244 1.07 -0.85 7.75
N VAL A 245 0.20 0.17 7.55
CA VAL A 245 0.55 1.58 7.77
C VAL A 245 0.85 1.85 9.24
N ASP A 246 0.16 1.19 10.16
CA ASP A 246 0.46 1.30 11.59
C ASP A 246 1.89 0.83 11.91
N VAL A 247 2.37 -0.24 11.27
CA VAL A 247 3.78 -0.65 11.39
C VAL A 247 4.72 0.41 10.81
N VAL A 248 4.42 0.95 9.62
CA VAL A 248 5.25 1.99 8.98
C VAL A 248 5.43 3.19 9.90
N GLN A 249 4.34 3.72 10.47
CA GLN A 249 4.36 4.90 11.34
C GLN A 249 5.09 4.68 12.68
N GLN A 250 5.16 3.43 13.18
CA GLN A 250 5.90 3.09 14.40
C GLN A 250 7.40 3.37 14.28
N GLY A 251 7.95 3.47 13.08
CA GLY A 251 9.30 3.91 12.83
C GLY A 251 9.54 5.41 13.15
N GLY A 252 8.50 6.20 13.31
CA GLY A 252 8.55 7.63 13.68
C GLY A 252 9.33 8.45 12.64
N SER A 253 10.50 8.98 13.02
CA SER A 253 11.38 9.75 12.12
C SER A 253 12.09 8.92 11.05
N ARG A 254 11.99 7.60 11.11
CA ARG A 254 12.53 6.63 10.16
C ARG A 254 11.49 5.54 9.90
N PRO A 255 10.50 5.78 9.06
CA PRO A 255 9.41 4.84 8.79
C PRO A 255 9.92 3.45 8.44
N TYR A 256 9.23 2.42 8.90
CA TYR A 256 9.54 1.06 8.46
C TYR A 256 9.05 0.82 7.03
N LEU A 257 9.67 -0.14 6.34
CA LEU A 257 9.35 -0.45 4.94
C LEU A 257 8.32 -1.58 4.81
N GLN A 258 7.36 -1.65 5.72
CA GLN A 258 6.25 -2.60 5.61
C GLN A 258 5.43 -2.31 4.34
N ARG A 259 5.37 -3.27 3.40
CA ARG A 259 4.54 -3.23 2.20
C ARG A 259 3.21 -3.95 2.44
N LYS A 260 3.30 -5.14 3.01
CA LYS A 260 2.25 -6.15 3.14
C LYS A 260 1.30 -5.86 4.30
N ASN A 261 0.16 -6.57 4.37
CA ASN A 261 -0.68 -6.59 5.56
C ASN A 261 -0.02 -7.33 6.73
N LEU A 262 -0.74 -7.61 7.80
CA LEU A 262 -0.17 -8.28 8.98
C LEU A 262 -0.65 -9.72 9.18
N ASN A 263 -1.09 -10.39 8.14
CA ASN A 263 -1.34 -11.84 8.18
C ASN A 263 -0.03 -12.63 8.18
N THR A 264 0.55 -12.80 9.35
CA THR A 264 1.82 -13.52 9.52
C THR A 264 1.67 -15.03 9.69
N THR A 265 0.52 -15.60 9.41
CA THR A 265 0.24 -17.04 9.63
C THR A 265 1.24 -17.94 8.89
N ALA A 266 1.57 -17.64 7.65
CA ALA A 266 2.57 -18.37 6.86
C ALA A 266 4.00 -17.84 7.05
N SER A 267 4.18 -16.69 7.71
CA SER A 267 5.44 -15.91 7.70
C SER A 267 5.99 -15.63 9.11
N THR A 268 5.81 -16.58 10.04
CA THR A 268 6.20 -16.44 11.46
C THR A 268 7.72 -16.29 11.68
N ARG A 269 8.54 -16.63 10.67
CA ARG A 269 10.02 -16.56 10.73
C ARG A 269 10.59 -15.34 10.03
N CYS A 270 9.74 -14.51 9.44
CA CYS A 270 10.18 -13.31 8.74
C CYS A 270 10.68 -12.25 9.72
N ALA A 271 11.47 -11.30 9.19
CA ALA A 271 12.02 -10.22 9.98
C ALA A 271 10.92 -9.35 10.60
N ASN A 272 11.13 -9.02 11.86
CA ASN A 272 10.32 -8.07 12.63
C ASN A 272 11.26 -7.37 13.64
N PRO A 273 11.57 -6.08 13.45
CA PRO A 273 11.00 -5.15 12.46
C PRO A 273 11.19 -5.57 11.00
N PRO A 274 10.29 -5.15 10.09
CA PRO A 274 10.37 -5.49 8.68
C PRO A 274 11.59 -4.84 8.00
N THR A 275 12.18 -5.56 7.04
CA THR A 275 13.24 -5.02 6.16
C THR A 275 12.73 -4.83 4.74
N SER A 276 13.55 -4.27 3.85
CA SER A 276 13.20 -4.09 2.43
C SER A 276 12.94 -5.42 1.70
N SER A 277 13.61 -6.50 2.08
CA SER A 277 13.51 -7.80 1.39
C SER A 277 12.95 -8.94 2.24
N ASN A 278 12.66 -8.69 3.53
CA ASN A 278 12.16 -9.73 4.44
C ASN A 278 11.16 -9.12 5.41
N GLN A 279 9.90 -9.50 5.26
CA GLN A 279 8.80 -9.04 6.13
C GLN A 279 7.63 -10.04 6.12
N GLY A 280 6.94 -10.14 7.26
CA GLY A 280 5.72 -10.93 7.36
C GLY A 280 4.52 -10.28 6.68
N GLY A 281 3.51 -11.08 6.39
CA GLY A 281 2.25 -10.64 5.79
C GLY A 281 2.03 -11.13 4.36
N VAL A 282 0.97 -10.63 3.74
CA VAL A 282 0.58 -10.90 2.35
C VAL A 282 0.58 -9.60 1.56
N ASP A 283 1.09 -9.62 0.34
CA ASP A 283 0.97 -8.51 -0.60
C ASP A 283 -0.49 -8.43 -1.09
N LEU A 284 -1.20 -7.43 -0.60
CA LEU A 284 -2.63 -7.25 -0.92
C LEU A 284 -2.85 -7.02 -2.42
N ASN A 285 -1.89 -6.38 -3.11
CA ASN A 285 -1.97 -6.16 -4.56
C ASN A 285 -1.41 -7.33 -5.39
N ARG A 286 -1.35 -8.52 -4.79
CA ARG A 286 -1.10 -9.83 -5.42
C ARG A 286 -2.15 -10.87 -5.00
N ASN A 287 -3.11 -10.51 -4.15
CA ASN A 287 -4.02 -11.46 -3.53
C ASN A 287 -5.40 -11.56 -4.21
N ALA A 288 -5.77 -10.62 -5.08
CA ALA A 288 -7.05 -10.67 -5.81
C ALA A 288 -7.12 -11.84 -6.80
N SER A 289 -8.35 -12.36 -7.03
CA SER A 289 -8.56 -13.64 -7.73
C SER A 289 -8.27 -13.63 -9.23
N VAL A 290 -8.32 -12.48 -9.90
CA VAL A 290 -8.06 -12.42 -11.35
C VAL A 290 -6.60 -12.79 -11.64
N ARG A 291 -6.42 -13.97 -12.29
CA ARG A 291 -5.10 -14.52 -12.63
C ARG A 291 -4.14 -14.64 -11.44
N TRP A 292 -4.69 -14.89 -10.26
CA TRP A 292 -3.90 -15.03 -9.04
C TRP A 292 -2.70 -15.99 -9.22
N ASN A 293 -1.56 -15.59 -8.67
CA ASN A 293 -0.32 -16.40 -8.59
C ASN A 293 0.25 -16.85 -9.95
N THR A 294 0.14 -16.01 -11.00
CA THR A 294 0.65 -16.37 -12.35
C THR A 294 1.90 -15.60 -12.75
N SER A 295 2.14 -14.39 -12.24
CA SER A 295 3.31 -13.56 -12.59
C SER A 295 3.60 -12.49 -11.54
N GLY A 296 4.85 -12.07 -11.39
CA GLY A 296 5.30 -11.01 -10.49
C GLY A 296 5.04 -11.32 -9.01
N VAL A 297 5.12 -12.59 -8.62
CA VAL A 297 4.88 -13.10 -7.28
C VAL A 297 6.01 -13.99 -6.82
N SER A 298 6.17 -14.14 -5.50
CA SER A 298 7.11 -15.06 -4.88
C SER A 298 6.38 -16.06 -3.98
N ALA A 299 6.78 -17.31 -4.02
CA ALA A 299 6.28 -18.35 -3.12
C ALA A 299 6.84 -18.23 -1.69
N ASP A 300 7.91 -17.45 -1.47
CA ASP A 300 8.48 -17.21 -0.14
C ASP A 300 7.56 -16.29 0.67
N PRO A 301 6.98 -16.75 1.81
CA PRO A 301 6.13 -15.91 2.65
C PRO A 301 6.81 -14.66 3.21
N CYS A 302 8.14 -14.61 3.22
CA CYS A 302 8.89 -13.44 3.67
C CYS A 302 9.19 -12.42 2.56
N ALA A 303 9.02 -12.81 1.30
CA ALA A 303 9.23 -11.91 0.17
C ALA A 303 8.15 -10.82 0.08
N GLN A 304 8.49 -9.72 -0.57
CA GLN A 304 7.61 -8.54 -0.73
C GLN A 304 6.32 -8.87 -1.49
N THR A 305 6.40 -9.77 -2.48
CA THR A 305 5.32 -10.09 -3.43
C THR A 305 4.64 -11.43 -3.13
N TYR A 306 4.67 -11.89 -1.87
CA TYR A 306 3.97 -13.11 -1.48
C TYR A 306 2.45 -12.94 -1.64
N PRO A 307 1.78 -13.72 -2.51
CA PRO A 307 0.38 -13.52 -2.88
C PRO A 307 -0.63 -14.10 -1.88
N GLY A 308 -0.16 -14.65 -0.75
CA GLY A 308 -1.00 -15.38 0.19
C GLY A 308 -1.14 -16.87 -0.14
N ALA A 309 -1.84 -17.60 0.74
CA ALA A 309 -2.01 -19.05 0.60
C ALA A 309 -3.03 -19.44 -0.49
N ARG A 310 -3.92 -18.55 -0.86
CA ARG A 310 -4.92 -18.69 -1.94
C ARG A 310 -5.43 -17.33 -2.38
N ALA A 311 -6.07 -17.28 -3.53
CA ALA A 311 -6.78 -16.09 -4.00
C ALA A 311 -7.78 -15.61 -2.95
N ASP A 312 -7.90 -14.30 -2.79
CA ASP A 312 -8.84 -13.63 -1.89
C ASP A 312 -8.73 -14.13 -0.43
N SER A 313 -7.52 -14.56 -0.01
CA SER A 313 -7.32 -15.04 1.36
C SER A 313 -7.43 -13.92 2.39
N GLU A 314 -7.09 -12.69 2.02
CA GLU A 314 -6.98 -11.58 2.94
C GLU A 314 -8.32 -10.87 3.17
N PRO A 315 -8.66 -10.55 4.42
CA PRO A 315 -9.92 -9.88 4.73
C PRO A 315 -10.02 -8.50 4.06
N GLU A 316 -8.92 -7.77 3.97
CA GLU A 316 -8.86 -6.46 3.31
C GLU A 316 -9.25 -6.58 1.82
N ILE A 317 -8.75 -7.61 1.12
CA ILE A 317 -9.09 -7.84 -0.30
C ILE A 317 -10.55 -8.24 -0.46
N ARG A 318 -11.07 -9.13 0.38
CA ARG A 318 -12.49 -9.48 0.34
C ARG A 318 -13.40 -8.28 0.62
N ALA A 319 -13.01 -7.44 1.58
CA ALA A 319 -13.75 -6.24 1.93
C ALA A 319 -13.74 -5.22 0.76
N LEU A 320 -12.57 -4.98 0.13
CA LEU A 320 -12.45 -4.13 -1.04
C LEU A 320 -13.30 -4.65 -2.21
N GLN A 321 -13.22 -5.93 -2.53
CA GLN A 321 -14.03 -6.54 -3.58
C GLN A 321 -15.53 -6.47 -3.26
N GLY A 322 -15.90 -6.62 -1.97
CA GLY A 322 -17.26 -6.40 -1.48
C GLY A 322 -17.73 -4.97 -1.73
N LEU A 323 -16.88 -3.98 -1.39
CA LEU A 323 -17.13 -2.58 -1.66
C LEU A 323 -17.29 -2.32 -3.18
N PHE A 324 -16.37 -2.82 -4.00
CA PHE A 324 -16.41 -2.63 -5.45
C PHE A 324 -17.71 -3.16 -6.06
N ARG A 325 -18.15 -4.37 -5.67
CA ARG A 325 -19.44 -4.94 -6.12
C ARG A 325 -20.66 -4.15 -5.62
N GLN A 326 -20.55 -3.46 -4.50
CA GLN A 326 -21.62 -2.59 -3.98
C GLN A 326 -21.60 -1.19 -4.65
N LEU A 327 -20.46 -0.76 -5.16
CA LEU A 327 -20.33 0.51 -5.87
C LEU A 327 -20.63 0.40 -7.36
N PHE A 328 -20.26 -0.71 -8.00
CA PHE A 328 -20.31 -0.88 -9.45
C PHE A 328 -21.07 -2.15 -9.80
N ALA A 329 -21.99 -2.03 -10.77
CA ALA A 329 -22.59 -3.20 -11.38
C ALA A 329 -21.53 -3.96 -12.20
N ASP A 330 -21.67 -5.28 -12.27
CA ASP A 330 -20.94 -6.07 -13.26
C ASP A 330 -21.51 -5.74 -14.66
N GLN A 331 -20.64 -5.26 -15.54
CA GLN A 331 -20.96 -4.77 -16.87
C GLN A 331 -20.12 -5.47 -17.94
N ARG A 332 -19.36 -6.50 -17.57
CA ARG A 332 -18.51 -7.26 -18.47
C ARG A 332 -18.90 -8.74 -18.45
N GLY A 333 -18.87 -9.40 -19.59
CA GLY A 333 -19.08 -10.84 -19.65
C GLY A 333 -17.88 -11.61 -19.03
N THR A 334 -18.12 -12.86 -18.65
CA THR A 334 -17.16 -13.71 -17.94
C THR A 334 -16.00 -14.23 -18.81
N ALA A 335 -16.11 -14.19 -20.13
CA ALA A 335 -15.05 -14.64 -21.03
C ALA A 335 -13.87 -13.65 -21.02
N ASP A 336 -12.63 -14.16 -21.07
CA ASP A 336 -11.43 -13.32 -21.13
C ASP A 336 -11.46 -12.33 -22.30
N SER A 337 -12.03 -12.75 -23.43
CA SER A 337 -12.19 -11.92 -24.63
C SER A 337 -13.39 -10.97 -24.61
N ALA A 338 -14.23 -10.99 -23.56
CA ALA A 338 -15.39 -10.11 -23.48
C ALA A 338 -14.94 -8.67 -23.21
N ALA A 339 -15.30 -7.74 -24.08
CA ALA A 339 -15.14 -6.31 -23.83
C ALA A 339 -16.27 -5.78 -22.97
N ALA A 340 -15.97 -4.83 -22.09
CA ALA A 340 -17.00 -4.03 -21.43
C ALA A 340 -17.66 -3.10 -22.46
N PRO A 341 -19.00 -2.91 -22.42
CA PRO A 341 -19.72 -2.05 -23.37
C PRO A 341 -19.26 -0.59 -23.31
N ALA A 342 -19.38 0.13 -24.42
CA ALA A 342 -19.11 1.58 -24.43
C ALA A 342 -20.01 2.38 -23.49
N THR A 343 -21.12 1.79 -23.02
CA THR A 343 -22.04 2.39 -22.05
C THR A 343 -21.67 2.11 -20.61
N THR A 344 -20.58 1.37 -20.37
CA THR A 344 -20.10 1.05 -19.02
C THR A 344 -19.95 2.31 -18.18
N ARG A 345 -20.42 2.25 -16.94
CA ARG A 345 -20.35 3.33 -15.96
C ARG A 345 -19.41 2.91 -14.84
N GLY A 346 -18.54 3.80 -14.45
CA GLY A 346 -17.59 3.60 -13.37
C GLY A 346 -16.13 3.72 -13.82
N ALA A 347 -15.34 4.31 -12.97
CA ALA A 347 -13.89 4.37 -13.13
C ALA A 347 -13.20 4.23 -11.77
N MET A 348 -11.98 3.72 -11.78
CA MET A 348 -11.17 3.55 -10.58
C MET A 348 -9.72 3.96 -10.84
N ILE A 349 -9.11 4.58 -9.83
CA ILE A 349 -7.66 4.75 -9.73
C ILE A 349 -7.19 4.15 -8.40
N THR A 350 -6.21 3.24 -8.44
CA THR A 350 -5.38 2.89 -7.30
C THR A 350 -4.05 3.62 -7.41
N MET A 351 -3.64 4.29 -6.32
CA MET A 351 -2.40 5.07 -6.35
C MET A 351 -1.33 4.42 -5.50
N HIS A 352 -0.18 4.27 -6.12
CA HIS A 352 1.05 3.69 -5.61
C HIS A 352 2.19 4.71 -5.66
N SER A 353 3.35 4.35 -5.15
CA SER A 353 4.62 5.04 -5.35
C SER A 353 5.79 4.04 -5.31
N TYR A 354 6.92 4.20 -6.12
CA TYR A 354 7.13 5.45 -6.86
C TYR A 354 7.77 5.18 -8.23
N ALA A 355 7.21 5.72 -9.29
CA ALA A 355 7.83 5.60 -10.62
C ALA A 355 7.44 6.69 -11.64
N GLY A 356 6.37 7.43 -11.45
CA GLY A 356 5.85 8.37 -12.45
C GLY A 356 5.24 7.63 -13.66
N MET A 357 4.26 6.76 -13.41
CA MET A 357 3.59 5.97 -14.45
C MET A 357 2.06 6.01 -14.29
N ASN A 358 1.37 5.88 -15.44
CA ASN A 358 -0.06 5.61 -15.51
C ASN A 358 -0.24 4.24 -16.16
N LEU A 359 -0.65 3.24 -15.37
CA LEU A 359 -0.79 1.86 -15.81
C LEU A 359 -2.26 1.50 -16.02
N TYR A 360 -2.51 0.56 -16.94
CA TYR A 360 -3.86 0.05 -17.23
C TYR A 360 -3.83 -1.46 -17.51
N PRO A 361 -4.95 -2.18 -17.28
CA PRO A 361 -5.04 -3.62 -17.52
C PRO A 361 -4.72 -4.07 -18.96
N TRP A 362 -4.08 -5.22 -19.13
CA TRP A 362 -3.78 -6.20 -18.09
C TRP A 362 -2.40 -6.01 -17.46
N GLY A 363 -2.34 -6.21 -16.14
CA GLY A 363 -1.07 -6.26 -15.41
C GLY A 363 -0.39 -7.63 -15.47
N TRP A 364 -1.15 -8.71 -15.51
CA TRP A 364 -0.62 -10.08 -15.44
C TRP A 364 0.04 -10.58 -16.73
N THR A 365 -0.12 -9.93 -17.87
CA THR A 365 0.36 -10.34 -19.20
C THR A 365 0.71 -9.14 -20.06
N THR A 366 1.52 -9.35 -21.10
CA THR A 366 1.74 -8.39 -22.19
C THR A 366 0.63 -8.43 -23.26
N GLY A 367 -0.32 -9.36 -23.15
CA GLY A 367 -1.48 -9.43 -24.05
C GLY A 367 -2.46 -8.30 -23.76
N ASN A 368 -3.02 -7.70 -24.80
CA ASN A 368 -3.96 -6.59 -24.67
C ASN A 368 -5.27 -7.02 -24.01
N SER A 369 -5.82 -6.17 -23.15
CA SER A 369 -7.18 -6.34 -22.65
C SER A 369 -8.21 -6.05 -23.77
N PRO A 370 -9.43 -6.62 -23.69
CA PRO A 370 -10.47 -6.39 -24.72
C PRO A 370 -10.86 -4.93 -24.93
N ASN A 371 -10.70 -4.07 -23.91
CA ASN A 371 -10.93 -2.63 -23.98
C ASN A 371 -9.64 -1.81 -24.09
N GLU A 372 -8.51 -2.43 -24.49
CA GLU A 372 -7.18 -1.80 -24.49
C GLU A 372 -7.18 -0.45 -25.19
N ALA A 373 -7.80 -0.32 -26.37
CA ALA A 373 -7.81 0.92 -27.12
C ALA A 373 -8.42 2.09 -26.30
N GLY A 374 -9.52 1.83 -25.58
CA GLY A 374 -10.15 2.82 -24.70
C GLY A 374 -9.31 3.13 -23.47
N LEU A 375 -8.80 2.11 -22.79
CA LEU A 375 -7.94 2.27 -21.61
C LEU A 375 -6.66 3.05 -21.96
N ARG A 376 -6.01 2.71 -23.09
CA ARG A 376 -4.83 3.40 -23.60
C ARG A 376 -5.10 4.87 -23.92
N ALA A 377 -6.24 5.18 -24.55
CA ALA A 377 -6.59 6.57 -24.86
C ALA A 377 -6.80 7.41 -23.60
N ILE A 378 -7.49 6.86 -22.57
CA ILE A 378 -7.64 7.52 -21.27
C ILE A 378 -6.27 7.70 -20.61
N ALA A 379 -5.44 6.66 -20.55
CA ALA A 379 -4.11 6.73 -19.96
C ALA A 379 -3.17 7.71 -20.69
N ALA A 380 -3.28 7.83 -22.02
CA ALA A 380 -2.58 8.84 -22.79
C ALA A 380 -3.01 10.26 -22.40
N ARG A 381 -4.31 10.46 -22.14
CA ARG A 381 -4.79 11.75 -21.62
C ARG A 381 -4.29 12.02 -20.19
N MET A 382 -4.25 11.01 -19.34
CA MET A 382 -3.64 11.11 -18.01
C MET A 382 -2.18 11.58 -18.12
N SER A 383 -1.41 11.00 -19.05
CA SER A 383 -0.01 11.38 -19.30
C SER A 383 0.15 12.83 -19.74
N GLN A 384 -0.76 13.35 -20.55
CA GLN A 384 -0.76 14.76 -20.91
C GLN A 384 -0.99 15.69 -19.70
N LEU A 385 -1.74 15.22 -18.71
CA LEU A 385 -2.10 16.00 -17.52
C LEU A 385 -1.02 15.97 -16.44
N ASN A 386 -0.39 14.80 -16.19
CA ASN A 386 0.60 14.66 -15.11
C ASN A 386 2.05 14.47 -15.58
N GLY A 387 2.28 14.29 -16.89
CA GLY A 387 3.62 14.07 -17.44
C GLY A 387 4.20 12.68 -17.19
N TYR A 388 3.41 11.73 -16.70
CA TYR A 388 3.87 10.36 -16.45
C TYR A 388 3.79 9.51 -17.72
N ARG A 389 4.59 8.43 -17.78
CA ARG A 389 4.49 7.46 -18.87
C ARG A 389 3.19 6.66 -18.73
N ALA A 390 2.59 6.25 -19.87
CA ALA A 390 1.43 5.37 -19.87
C ALA A 390 1.75 4.06 -20.57
N GLY A 391 1.20 2.94 -20.08
CA GLY A 391 1.33 1.63 -20.69
C GLY A 391 0.74 0.51 -19.84
N GLN A 392 0.72 -0.70 -20.40
CA GLN A 392 0.46 -1.89 -19.60
C GLN A 392 1.70 -2.22 -18.75
N PRO A 393 1.52 -2.77 -17.53
CA PRO A 393 2.65 -3.16 -16.69
C PRO A 393 3.67 -4.04 -17.40
N GLY A 394 3.23 -5.05 -18.16
CA GLY A 394 4.13 -5.95 -18.89
C GLY A 394 5.02 -5.27 -19.94
N ASP A 395 4.60 -4.11 -20.48
CA ASP A 395 5.33 -3.37 -21.51
C ASP A 395 6.33 -2.37 -20.91
N ILE A 396 5.93 -1.67 -19.85
CA ILE A 396 6.73 -0.56 -19.32
C ILE A 396 7.26 -0.78 -17.91
N LEU A 397 6.91 -1.92 -17.27
CA LEU A 397 7.33 -2.30 -15.93
C LEU A 397 7.69 -3.80 -15.90
N TYR A 398 6.81 -4.63 -15.38
CA TYR A 398 6.86 -6.09 -15.34
C TYR A 398 5.45 -6.65 -15.16
N ASN A 399 5.23 -7.92 -15.54
CA ASN A 399 3.94 -8.56 -15.30
C ASN A 399 3.71 -8.77 -13.80
N ALA A 400 2.49 -8.47 -13.36
CA ALA A 400 2.05 -8.65 -11.97
C ALA A 400 0.60 -9.13 -11.94
N SER A 401 0.35 -10.27 -11.31
CA SER A 401 -0.97 -10.86 -11.20
C SER A 401 -1.62 -10.62 -9.83
N GLY A 402 -2.94 -10.72 -9.76
CA GLY A 402 -3.69 -10.55 -8.52
C GLY A 402 -3.80 -9.09 -8.07
N GLY A 403 -3.65 -8.13 -8.99
CA GLY A 403 -3.85 -6.70 -8.76
C GLY A 403 -5.32 -6.31 -8.66
N THR A 404 -5.59 -5.23 -7.93
CA THR A 404 -6.95 -4.73 -7.73
C THR A 404 -7.53 -4.06 -8.96
N ASP A 405 -6.71 -3.42 -9.80
CA ASP A 405 -7.09 -2.82 -11.07
C ASP A 405 -7.48 -3.88 -12.11
N ASP A 406 -6.69 -4.94 -12.25
CA ASP A 406 -7.02 -6.10 -13.08
C ASP A 406 -8.31 -6.78 -12.63
N TRP A 407 -8.49 -6.91 -11.31
CA TRP A 407 -9.70 -7.49 -10.75
C TRP A 407 -10.94 -6.64 -11.05
N THR A 408 -10.84 -5.33 -10.85
CA THR A 408 -11.97 -4.41 -11.01
C THR A 408 -12.41 -4.29 -12.49
N TYR A 409 -11.42 -4.26 -13.40
CA TYR A 409 -11.72 -4.35 -14.85
C TYR A 409 -12.20 -5.76 -15.23
N GLY A 410 -11.50 -6.79 -14.78
CA GLY A 410 -11.79 -8.19 -15.15
C GLY A 410 -13.15 -8.69 -14.71
N GLU A 411 -13.57 -8.36 -13.50
CA GLU A 411 -14.82 -8.78 -12.91
C GLU A 411 -15.98 -7.84 -13.23
N LEU A 412 -15.74 -6.52 -13.25
CA LEU A 412 -16.83 -5.53 -13.30
C LEU A 412 -16.85 -4.71 -14.61
N GLY A 413 -15.76 -4.76 -15.38
CA GLY A 413 -15.65 -4.04 -16.65
C GLY A 413 -15.42 -2.55 -16.54
N ILE A 414 -15.27 -1.98 -15.33
CA ILE A 414 -15.04 -0.54 -15.17
C ILE A 414 -13.65 -0.14 -15.63
N ALA A 415 -13.48 1.11 -16.06
CA ALA A 415 -12.17 1.62 -16.46
C ALA A 415 -11.26 1.78 -15.22
N SER A 416 -10.26 0.92 -15.12
CA SER A 416 -9.38 0.85 -13.96
C SER A 416 -7.95 1.24 -14.31
N PHE A 417 -7.29 1.97 -13.42
CA PHE A 417 -5.93 2.46 -13.63
C PHE A 417 -5.12 2.37 -12.35
N THR A 418 -3.80 2.16 -12.52
CA THR A 418 -2.82 2.34 -11.45
C THR A 418 -1.97 3.57 -11.75
N ILE A 419 -1.82 4.47 -10.78
CA ILE A 419 -0.85 5.56 -10.83
C ILE A 419 0.31 5.23 -9.90
N GLU A 420 1.52 5.18 -10.45
CA GLU A 420 2.75 5.21 -9.66
C GLU A 420 3.18 6.67 -9.54
N ALA A 421 2.91 7.31 -8.39
CA ALA A 421 3.31 8.69 -8.14
C ALA A 421 4.83 8.84 -8.18
N ALA A 422 5.35 10.01 -8.56
CA ALA A 422 6.79 10.23 -8.64
C ALA A 422 7.47 10.26 -7.27
N SER A 423 6.75 10.71 -6.23
CA SER A 423 7.17 10.63 -4.81
C SER A 423 8.59 11.14 -4.54
N CYS A 424 9.05 12.15 -5.29
CA CYS A 424 10.45 12.62 -5.24
C CYS A 424 11.47 11.47 -5.33
N ASN A 425 11.12 10.39 -6.04
CA ASN A 425 11.91 9.17 -6.21
C ASN A 425 12.23 8.44 -4.88
N SER A 426 11.28 8.39 -3.94
CA SER A 426 11.48 7.72 -2.66
C SER A 426 10.17 7.15 -2.10
N PHE A 427 10.23 6.03 -1.36
CA PHE A 427 9.09 5.55 -0.54
C PHE A 427 8.83 6.45 0.67
N THR A 428 9.86 7.13 1.17
CA THR A 428 9.76 8.03 2.32
C THR A 428 10.28 9.42 1.94
N PRO A 429 9.56 10.11 1.02
CA PRO A 429 9.95 11.45 0.63
C PRO A 429 9.72 12.43 1.79
N ALA A 430 10.40 13.58 1.75
CA ALA A 430 10.06 14.67 2.64
C ALA A 430 8.59 15.07 2.48
N TYR A 431 7.90 15.42 3.57
CA TYR A 431 6.47 15.74 3.54
C TYR A 431 6.09 16.82 2.51
N SER A 432 6.99 17.75 2.22
CA SER A 432 6.79 18.76 1.17
C SER A 432 6.52 18.18 -0.23
N CYS A 433 6.98 16.95 -0.50
CA CYS A 433 6.72 16.25 -1.76
C CYS A 433 5.24 15.96 -1.98
N THR A 434 4.44 15.79 -0.91
CA THR A 434 2.99 15.54 -1.02
C THR A 434 2.28 16.65 -1.79
N THR A 435 2.69 17.90 -1.61
CA THR A 435 2.11 19.05 -2.35
C THR A 435 2.44 18.99 -3.84
N THR A 436 3.68 18.65 -4.17
CA THR A 436 4.12 18.51 -5.56
C THR A 436 3.37 17.38 -6.27
N ASP A 437 3.29 16.21 -5.63
CA ASP A 437 2.61 15.05 -6.21
C ASP A 437 1.09 15.25 -6.27
N PHE A 438 0.50 15.87 -5.26
CA PHE A 438 -0.92 16.23 -5.29
C PHE A 438 -1.24 17.16 -6.47
N ASN A 439 -0.52 18.28 -6.58
CA ASN A 439 -0.75 19.25 -7.67
C ASN A 439 -0.56 18.64 -9.05
N ARG A 440 0.38 17.72 -9.20
CA ARG A 440 0.65 17.00 -10.45
C ARG A 440 -0.49 16.03 -10.80
N ASN A 441 -1.05 15.32 -9.83
CA ASN A 441 -2.04 14.28 -10.06
C ASN A 441 -3.49 14.78 -9.94
N LEU A 442 -3.75 15.94 -9.32
CA LEU A 442 -5.11 16.49 -9.19
C LEU A 442 -5.84 16.61 -10.54
N PRO A 443 -5.21 17.12 -11.62
CA PRO A 443 -5.89 17.18 -12.93
C PRO A 443 -6.30 15.80 -13.46
N VAL A 444 -5.52 14.76 -13.17
CA VAL A 444 -5.83 13.37 -13.55
C VAL A 444 -7.01 12.83 -12.75
N LEU A 445 -7.01 13.01 -11.43
CA LEU A 445 -8.11 12.58 -10.56
C LEU A 445 -9.43 13.25 -10.97
N MET A 446 -9.41 14.55 -11.22
CA MET A 446 -10.59 15.31 -11.69
C MET A 446 -11.05 14.83 -13.07
N TYR A 447 -10.12 14.55 -14.00
CA TYR A 447 -10.44 14.07 -15.36
C TYR A 447 -11.10 12.69 -15.31
N VAL A 448 -10.50 11.72 -14.63
CA VAL A 448 -11.02 10.34 -14.60
C VAL A 448 -12.36 10.28 -13.84
N ALA A 449 -12.52 11.06 -12.77
CA ALA A 449 -13.78 11.21 -12.08
C ALA A 449 -14.87 11.81 -13.02
N GLY A 450 -14.51 12.81 -13.83
CA GLY A 450 -15.42 13.49 -14.76
C GLY A 450 -15.93 12.60 -15.91
N ILE A 451 -15.14 11.59 -16.33
CA ILE A 451 -15.54 10.66 -17.39
C ILE A 451 -16.22 9.39 -16.89
N ALA A 452 -16.39 9.20 -15.57
CA ALA A 452 -16.92 7.98 -14.96
C ALA A 452 -18.34 7.60 -15.47
N GLY A 453 -19.05 8.53 -16.10
CA GLY A 453 -20.39 8.28 -16.68
C GLY A 453 -20.38 7.33 -17.89
N ALA A 454 -19.32 7.36 -18.70
CA ALA A 454 -19.12 6.49 -19.86
C ALA A 454 -17.66 6.57 -20.34
N PRO A 455 -16.69 6.02 -19.58
CA PRO A 455 -15.27 6.22 -19.85
C PRO A 455 -14.85 5.74 -21.24
N TYR A 456 -15.42 4.63 -21.72
CA TYR A 456 -15.08 4.07 -23.03
C TYR A 456 -15.71 4.80 -24.23
N ARG A 457 -16.53 5.84 -24.01
CA ARG A 457 -17.07 6.69 -25.09
C ARG A 457 -16.22 7.93 -25.36
N THR A 458 -15.38 8.30 -24.41
CA THR A 458 -14.55 9.51 -24.48
C THR A 458 -13.14 9.25 -25.01
N SER A 459 -12.86 8.01 -25.33
CA SER A 459 -11.57 7.51 -25.84
C SER A 459 -11.56 7.38 -27.37
#